data_bf6ba659bea4aa3f4d8f48579c3a4a64
#
_entry.id   bf6ba659bea4aa3f4d8f48579c3a4a64
#
_cell.length_a   1.000
_cell.length_b   1.000
_cell.length_c   1.000
_cell.angle_alpha   90.00
_cell.angle_beta   90.00
_cell.angle_gamma   90.00
#
_symmetry.space_group_name_H-M   'P 1'
#
loop_
_entity.id
_entity.type
_entity.pdbx_description
1 polymer ?
#
loop_
_entity_poly.entity_id
_entity_poly.type
_entity_poly.pdbx_seq_one_letter_code
_entity_poly.pdbx_strand_id
1 'polypeptide(L)'
;MRNLCMALATVCALGTTTPLLAAERAEFQLSPRAGRGVLKLDQFRNVDEDLSELDTGGLGMSFGVLTPIGLLVEAGTESYGNFGFFNADDEFSLRQHYAAIGYQFELGDGWHIVPKGGRAKWELTSEAGWLFNDDNVESDKQRGYEYFWELTFGKRINDVMSLGGSVRSGSYDFGDAGSVAFVMTFSF
;
A
#
# COMPACT_ATOMS: atom_id res chain seq x y z
N MET A 1 20.42 -0.46 1.04
CA MET A 1 19.82 -1.65 1.67
C MET A 1 20.39 -2.03 3.06
N ARG A 2 21.70 -1.97 3.33
CA ARG A 2 22.27 -2.33 4.66
C ARG A 2 21.77 -1.48 5.83
N ASN A 3 21.45 -0.20 5.62
CA ASN A 3 21.03 0.72 6.69
C ASN A 3 19.55 0.58 7.08
N LEU A 4 18.72 0.05 6.19
CA LEU A 4 17.28 -0.17 6.45
C LEU A 4 17.05 -1.38 7.36
N CYS A 5 17.87 -2.44 7.21
CA CYS A 5 17.80 -3.62 8.08
C CYS A 5 18.19 -3.29 9.54
N MET A 6 19.10 -2.34 9.74
CA MET A 6 19.48 -1.91 11.10
C MET A 6 18.35 -1.12 11.79
N ALA A 7 17.61 -0.28 11.04
CA ALA A 7 16.48 0.46 11.61
C ALA A 7 15.33 -0.47 12.03
N LEU A 8 15.04 -1.51 11.25
CA LEU A 8 14.01 -2.49 11.60
C LEU A 8 14.39 -3.32 12.84
N ALA A 9 15.66 -3.70 12.97
CA ALA A 9 16.15 -4.44 14.13
C ALA A 9 16.08 -3.62 15.43
N THR A 10 16.29 -2.30 15.36
CA THR A 10 16.22 -1.41 16.52
C THR A 10 14.79 -1.20 17.02
N VAL A 11 13.80 -1.17 16.12
CA VAL A 11 12.37 -1.08 16.50
C VAL A 11 11.90 -2.35 17.21
N CYS A 12 12.39 -3.51 16.79
CA CYS A 12 12.05 -4.78 17.44
C CYS A 12 12.63 -4.91 18.87
N ALA A 13 13.75 -4.22 19.18
CA ALA A 13 14.40 -4.30 20.48
C ALA A 13 13.77 -3.40 21.56
N LEU A 14 12.97 -2.38 21.18
CA LEU A 14 12.31 -1.47 22.13
C LEU A 14 10.93 -1.96 22.61
N GLY A 15 10.43 -3.09 22.09
CA GLY A 15 9.10 -3.62 22.34
C GLY A 15 8.93 -4.57 23.53
N THR A 16 9.89 -4.67 24.43
CA THR A 16 9.81 -5.67 25.49
C THR A 16 9.41 -5.09 26.83
N THR A 17 8.17 -4.71 27.09
CA THR A 17 7.65 -4.71 28.47
C THR A 17 6.17 -4.37 28.64
N THR A 18 5.29 -4.73 27.76
CA THR A 18 3.88 -4.81 28.18
C THR A 18 3.34 -6.17 27.82
N PRO A 19 2.75 -6.92 28.78
CA PRO A 19 2.01 -8.11 28.40
C PRO A 19 0.94 -7.67 27.43
N LEU A 20 1.01 -8.15 26.18
CA LEU A 20 -0.10 -8.09 25.25
C LEU A 20 -1.32 -8.57 26.00
N LEU A 21 -2.30 -7.69 26.22
CA LEU A 21 -3.67 -8.11 26.42
C LEU A 21 -4.09 -8.69 25.06
N ALA A 22 -3.73 -9.96 24.86
CA ALA A 22 -4.10 -10.70 23.69
C ALA A 22 -5.62 -10.64 23.61
N ALA A 23 -6.16 -10.15 22.51
CA ALA A 23 -7.55 -10.33 22.20
C ALA A 23 -7.85 -11.82 22.39
N GLU A 24 -8.85 -12.18 23.18
CA GLU A 24 -9.18 -13.58 23.46
C GLU A 24 -9.57 -14.36 22.20
N ARG A 25 -9.89 -13.64 21.12
CA ARG A 25 -10.35 -14.18 19.84
C ARG A 25 -9.69 -13.47 18.66
N ALA A 26 -9.62 -14.17 17.52
CA ALA A 26 -9.22 -13.56 16.26
C ALA A 26 -10.26 -12.51 15.83
N GLU A 27 -9.79 -11.35 15.36
CA GLU A 27 -10.62 -10.25 14.86
C GLU A 27 -10.62 -10.28 13.33
N PHE A 28 -11.79 -10.24 12.71
CA PHE A 28 -11.93 -9.99 11.28
C PHE A 28 -11.86 -8.49 11.05
N GLN A 29 -11.05 -8.08 10.08
CA GLN A 29 -10.83 -6.68 9.76
C GLN A 29 -11.27 -6.35 8.34
N LEU A 30 -11.96 -5.21 8.18
CA LEU A 30 -12.28 -4.58 6.91
C LEU A 30 -11.63 -3.20 6.90
N SER A 31 -10.76 -2.94 5.91
CA SER A 31 -9.99 -1.69 5.89
C SER A 31 -10.11 -0.98 4.55
N PRO A 32 -11.11 -0.08 4.38
CA PRO A 32 -11.12 0.88 3.29
C PRO A 32 -9.95 1.86 3.44
N ARG A 33 -9.38 2.26 2.30
CA ARG A 33 -8.25 3.19 2.23
C ARG A 33 -8.39 4.17 1.08
N ALA A 34 -7.88 5.38 1.26
CA ALA A 34 -7.81 6.41 0.24
C ALA A 34 -6.48 7.14 0.36
N GLY A 35 -5.80 7.40 -0.75
CA GLY A 35 -4.47 7.98 -0.69
C GLY A 35 -3.95 8.50 -2.01
N ARG A 36 -2.66 8.77 -2.02
CA ARG A 36 -1.90 9.20 -3.19
C ARG A 36 -0.74 8.23 -3.42
N GLY A 37 -0.44 7.97 -4.67
CA GLY A 37 0.69 7.18 -5.09
C GLY A 37 1.61 8.00 -5.98
N VAL A 38 2.89 7.69 -5.92
CA VAL A 38 3.90 8.20 -6.83
C VAL A 38 4.51 7.02 -7.56
N LEU A 39 4.46 7.05 -8.88
CA LEU A 39 5.04 6.04 -9.76
C LEU A 39 6.27 6.64 -10.42
N LYS A 40 7.41 5.97 -10.27
CA LYS A 40 8.66 6.33 -10.95
C LYS A 40 8.90 5.35 -12.09
N LEU A 41 8.83 5.84 -13.32
CA LEU A 41 8.97 5.02 -14.53
C LEU A 41 10.43 5.04 -15.00
N ASP A 42 11.13 3.92 -14.85
CA ASP A 42 12.57 3.82 -15.18
C ASP A 42 12.87 4.09 -16.66
N GLN A 43 11.95 3.77 -17.56
CA GLN A 43 12.11 3.99 -18.99
C GLN A 43 12.15 5.47 -19.41
N PHE A 44 11.61 6.39 -18.58
CA PHE A 44 11.61 7.83 -18.85
C PHE A 44 12.69 8.60 -18.09
N ARG A 45 13.45 7.94 -17.23
CA ARG A 45 14.46 8.53 -16.35
C ARG A 45 15.54 9.33 -17.07
N ASN A 46 15.79 9.03 -18.36
CA ASN A 46 16.82 9.67 -19.17
C ASN A 46 16.25 10.67 -20.20
N VAL A 47 14.93 10.82 -20.29
CA VAL A 47 14.28 11.62 -21.35
C VAL A 47 13.70 12.90 -20.79
N ASP A 48 13.00 12.83 -19.65
CA ASP A 48 12.38 13.99 -19.02
C ASP A 48 12.11 13.68 -17.54
N GLU A 49 12.60 14.55 -16.62
CA GLU A 49 12.37 14.37 -15.17
C GLU A 49 10.88 14.51 -14.82
N ASP A 50 10.13 15.37 -15.52
CA ASP A 50 8.70 15.60 -15.25
C ASP A 50 7.82 14.40 -15.66
N LEU A 51 8.25 13.61 -16.66
CA LEU A 51 7.55 12.39 -17.09
C LEU A 51 7.97 11.15 -16.28
N SER A 52 9.05 11.24 -15.52
CA SER A 52 9.55 10.12 -14.70
C SER A 52 8.75 9.91 -13.41
N GLU A 53 7.93 10.87 -12.98
CA GLU A 53 7.20 10.82 -11.72
C GLU A 53 5.71 11.16 -11.92
N LEU A 54 4.85 10.16 -11.79
CA LEU A 54 3.39 10.33 -11.91
C LEU A 54 2.75 10.35 -10.53
N ASP A 55 2.07 11.45 -10.20
CA ASP A 55 1.28 11.60 -8.98
C ASP A 55 -0.15 11.11 -9.23
N THR A 56 -0.60 10.14 -8.45
CA THR A 56 -1.88 9.44 -8.66
C THR A 56 -2.74 9.45 -7.41
N GLY A 57 -4.05 9.60 -7.58
CA GLY A 57 -5.01 9.31 -6.51
C GLY A 57 -5.30 7.81 -6.43
N GLY A 58 -5.61 7.29 -5.24
CA GLY A 58 -5.88 5.87 -5.06
C GLY A 58 -7.00 5.59 -4.07
N LEU A 59 -7.76 4.55 -4.37
CA LEU A 59 -8.76 3.97 -3.48
C LEU A 59 -8.50 2.47 -3.35
N GLY A 60 -8.76 1.93 -2.17
CA GLY A 60 -8.59 0.50 -1.93
C GLY A 60 -9.43 -0.02 -0.80
N MET A 61 -9.45 -1.34 -0.70
CA MET A 61 -10.09 -2.05 0.38
C MET A 61 -9.36 -3.36 0.65
N SER A 62 -9.22 -3.70 1.93
CA SER A 62 -8.68 -5.00 2.33
C SER A 62 -9.54 -5.69 3.38
N PHE A 63 -9.39 -7.00 3.41
CA PHE A 63 -9.93 -7.90 4.43
C PHE A 63 -8.78 -8.61 5.13
N GLY A 64 -8.81 -8.68 6.43
CA GLY A 64 -7.76 -9.30 7.21
C GLY A 64 -8.31 -10.10 8.38
N VAL A 65 -7.41 -10.90 8.95
CA VAL A 65 -7.61 -11.58 10.22
C VAL A 65 -6.44 -11.24 11.11
N LEU A 66 -6.72 -10.57 12.22
CA LEU A 66 -5.78 -10.31 13.29
C LEU A 66 -5.91 -11.40 14.35
N THR A 67 -4.85 -12.14 14.57
CA THR A 67 -4.82 -13.19 15.58
C THR A 67 -4.62 -12.59 16.98
N PRO A 68 -4.96 -13.32 18.05
CA PRO A 68 -4.72 -12.88 19.43
C PRO A 68 -3.26 -12.56 19.76
N ILE A 69 -2.32 -13.15 19.03
CA ILE A 69 -0.89 -12.89 19.21
C ILE A 69 -0.37 -11.69 18.40
N GLY A 70 -1.25 -10.96 17.71
CA GLY A 70 -0.88 -9.79 16.89
C GLY A 70 -0.48 -10.10 15.44
N LEU A 71 -0.49 -11.37 15.00
CA LEU A 71 -0.23 -11.71 13.60
C LEU A 71 -1.44 -11.30 12.74
N LEU A 72 -1.20 -10.51 11.71
CA LEU A 72 -2.19 -10.08 10.71
C LEU A 72 -1.93 -10.81 9.39
N VAL A 73 -3.00 -11.41 8.84
CA VAL A 73 -3.02 -11.89 7.44
C VAL A 73 -4.07 -11.09 6.70
N GLU A 74 -3.69 -10.47 5.60
CA GLU A 74 -4.54 -9.52 4.87
C GLU A 74 -4.52 -9.82 3.37
N ALA A 75 -5.67 -9.64 2.71
CA ALA A 75 -5.79 -9.60 1.26
C ALA A 75 -6.61 -8.38 0.86
N GLY A 76 -6.26 -7.75 -0.27
CA GLY A 76 -6.92 -6.52 -0.67
C GLY A 76 -6.80 -6.20 -2.15
N THR A 77 -7.47 -5.13 -2.52
CA THR A 77 -7.41 -4.53 -3.85
C THR A 77 -7.24 -3.02 -3.73
N GLU A 78 -6.46 -2.45 -4.63
CA GLU A 78 -6.25 -1.02 -4.74
C GLU A 78 -6.28 -0.62 -6.21
N SER A 79 -6.76 0.59 -6.46
CA SER A 79 -6.73 1.20 -7.79
C SER A 79 -6.18 2.61 -7.65
N TYR A 80 -5.17 2.90 -8.45
CA TYR A 80 -4.55 4.21 -8.57
C TYR A 80 -4.77 4.71 -9.98
N GLY A 81 -5.04 6.00 -10.13
CA GLY A 81 -5.26 6.60 -11.43
C GLY A 81 -5.12 8.10 -11.36
N ASN A 82 -5.01 8.72 -12.53
CA ASN A 82 -5.09 10.15 -12.63
C ASN A 82 -6.58 10.53 -12.54
N PHE A 83 -7.08 10.76 -11.32
CA PHE A 83 -8.41 11.34 -11.11
C PHE A 83 -8.36 12.82 -11.48
N GLY A 84 -8.09 13.12 -12.75
CA GLY A 84 -8.05 14.47 -13.27
C GLY A 84 -9.43 15.10 -13.24
N PHE A 85 -9.73 15.82 -12.13
CA PHE A 85 -10.86 16.76 -12.13
C PHE A 85 -10.69 17.87 -13.16
N PHE A 86 -9.52 18.00 -13.81
CA PHE A 86 -9.17 19.16 -14.65
C PHE A 86 -8.55 18.85 -16.01
N ASN A 87 -8.11 17.63 -16.33
CA ASN A 87 -7.60 17.25 -17.66
C ASN A 87 -7.98 15.81 -17.99
N ALA A 88 -8.86 15.64 -18.97
CA ALA A 88 -9.50 14.37 -19.31
C ALA A 88 -8.76 13.54 -20.39
N ASP A 89 -7.55 13.93 -20.77
CA ASP A 89 -6.96 13.42 -22.02
C ASP A 89 -5.96 12.24 -21.85
N ASP A 90 -5.55 11.90 -20.61
CA ASP A 90 -4.63 10.77 -20.37
C ASP A 90 -5.16 9.86 -19.26
N GLU A 91 -5.85 8.78 -19.63
CA GLU A 91 -6.33 7.80 -18.67
C GLU A 91 -5.24 6.79 -18.34
N PHE A 92 -4.64 6.97 -17.17
CA PHE A 92 -3.72 6.02 -16.57
C PHE A 92 -4.42 5.33 -15.39
N SER A 93 -4.37 4.00 -15.35
CA SER A 93 -4.93 3.21 -14.26
C SER A 93 -4.00 2.07 -13.87
N LEU A 94 -3.61 2.04 -12.59
CA LEU A 94 -2.90 0.93 -11.97
C LEU A 94 -3.85 0.22 -10.99
N ARG A 95 -4.19 -1.03 -11.26
CA ARG A 95 -4.96 -1.88 -10.37
C ARG A 95 -4.08 -2.94 -9.75
N GLN A 96 -4.24 -3.16 -8.44
CA GLN A 96 -3.49 -4.15 -7.69
C GLN A 96 -4.41 -5.05 -6.89
N HIS A 97 -4.09 -6.35 -6.84
CA HIS A 97 -4.64 -7.31 -5.91
C HIS A 97 -3.49 -7.91 -5.11
N TYR A 98 -3.57 -7.90 -3.80
CA TYR A 98 -2.44 -8.29 -2.97
C TYR A 98 -2.83 -9.23 -1.83
N ALA A 99 -1.83 -9.93 -1.33
CA ALA A 99 -1.85 -10.62 -0.05
C ALA A 99 -0.63 -10.20 0.76
N ALA A 100 -0.81 -10.01 2.06
CA ALA A 100 0.22 -9.55 2.98
C ALA A 100 0.14 -10.28 4.32
N ILE A 101 1.28 -10.34 4.98
CA ILE A 101 1.43 -10.77 6.37
C ILE A 101 2.06 -9.61 7.13
N GLY A 102 1.56 -9.33 8.31
CA GLY A 102 2.07 -8.29 9.19
C GLY A 102 1.99 -8.68 10.65
N TYR A 103 2.46 -7.79 11.50
CA TYR A 103 2.36 -7.93 12.94
C TYR A 103 1.94 -6.59 13.56
N GLN A 104 0.88 -6.62 14.39
CA GLN A 104 0.40 -5.46 15.10
C GLN A 104 1.11 -5.33 16.44
N PHE A 105 1.79 -4.21 16.64
CA PHE A 105 2.39 -3.81 17.92
C PHE A 105 1.52 -2.74 18.57
N GLU A 106 1.05 -3.01 19.77
CA GLU A 106 0.34 -2.02 20.58
C GLU A 106 1.34 -1.09 21.29
N LEU A 107 1.13 0.21 21.12
CA LEU A 107 1.98 1.27 21.69
C LEU A 107 1.38 1.91 22.95
N GLY A 108 0.20 1.46 23.39
CA GLY A 108 -0.57 2.06 24.48
C GLY A 108 -1.58 3.12 24.03
N ASP A 109 -2.57 3.41 24.85
CA ASP A 109 -3.65 4.38 24.62
C ASP A 109 -4.40 4.16 23.28
N GLY A 110 -4.48 2.90 22.82
CA GLY A 110 -5.10 2.51 21.56
C GLY A 110 -4.26 2.78 20.31
N TRP A 111 -3.04 3.29 20.44
CA TRP A 111 -2.12 3.44 19.33
C TRP A 111 -1.49 2.10 18.96
N HIS A 112 -1.34 1.86 17.66
CA HIS A 112 -0.70 0.67 17.15
C HIS A 112 0.09 0.96 15.88
N ILE A 113 1.06 0.09 15.60
CA ILE A 113 1.86 0.09 14.38
C ILE A 113 1.86 -1.30 13.79
N VAL A 114 1.71 -1.39 12.45
CA VAL A 114 1.63 -2.66 11.74
C VAL A 114 2.60 -2.64 10.55
N PRO A 115 3.85 -3.12 10.72
CA PRO A 115 4.68 -3.47 9.58
C PRO A 115 4.09 -4.68 8.86
N LYS A 116 4.01 -4.61 7.54
CA LYS A 116 3.51 -5.67 6.65
C LYS A 116 4.46 -5.89 5.48
N GLY A 117 4.52 -7.12 5.02
CA GLY A 117 5.16 -7.50 3.77
C GLY A 117 4.22 -8.37 2.95
N GLY A 118 4.25 -8.23 1.66
CA GLY A 118 3.32 -8.95 0.81
C GLY A 118 3.74 -9.05 -0.65
N ARG A 119 2.85 -9.66 -1.41
CA ARG A 119 2.97 -9.75 -2.86
C ARG A 119 1.70 -9.25 -3.52
N ALA A 120 1.85 -8.43 -4.53
CA ALA A 120 0.75 -7.89 -5.33
C ALA A 120 0.84 -8.42 -6.77
N LYS A 121 -0.32 -8.72 -7.33
CA LYS A 121 -0.52 -8.83 -8.78
C LYS A 121 -1.03 -7.48 -9.25
N TRP A 122 -0.37 -6.87 -10.22
CA TRP A 122 -0.72 -5.57 -10.75
C TRP A 122 -1.11 -5.65 -12.23
N GLU A 123 -1.97 -4.73 -12.64
CA GLU A 123 -2.35 -4.45 -14.02
C GLU A 123 -2.28 -2.95 -14.23
N LEU A 124 -1.41 -2.54 -15.15
CA LEU A 124 -1.26 -1.18 -15.63
C LEU A 124 -1.99 -1.05 -16.95
N THR A 125 -2.89 -0.09 -17.06
CA THR A 125 -3.59 0.25 -18.29
C THR A 125 -3.29 1.70 -18.62
N SER A 126 -2.88 1.99 -19.86
CA SER A 126 -2.72 3.34 -20.39
C SER A 126 -3.52 3.45 -21.67
N GLU A 127 -4.35 4.47 -21.78
CA GLU A 127 -5.10 4.79 -23.00
C GLU A 127 -4.35 5.80 -23.89
N ALA A 128 -3.24 6.37 -23.39
CA ALA A 128 -2.41 7.28 -24.17
C ALA A 128 -1.35 6.49 -24.96
N GLY A 129 -1.44 6.50 -26.27
CA GLY A 129 -0.48 5.88 -27.17
C GLY A 129 0.95 6.42 -27.10
N TRP A 130 1.22 7.44 -26.27
CA TRP A 130 2.54 8.04 -26.09
C TRP A 130 3.46 7.25 -25.11
N LEU A 131 2.88 6.48 -24.16
CA LEU A 131 3.69 5.71 -23.21
C LEU A 131 4.45 4.54 -23.87
N PHE A 132 3.96 4.00 -24.98
CA PHE A 132 4.49 2.79 -25.58
C PHE A 132 4.80 2.90 -27.09
N ASN A 133 4.77 4.13 -27.63
CA ASN A 133 5.21 4.46 -29.00
C ASN A 133 4.56 3.61 -30.13
N ASP A 134 3.28 3.28 -30.00
CA ASP A 134 2.54 2.58 -31.04
C ASP A 134 1.45 3.51 -31.61
N ASP A 135 1.51 3.75 -32.93
CA ASP A 135 0.62 4.67 -33.68
C ASP A 135 -0.84 4.15 -33.79
N ASN A 136 -1.14 3.00 -33.18
CA ASN A 136 -2.50 2.46 -33.11
C ASN A 136 -3.01 2.60 -31.67
N VAL A 137 -4.07 3.40 -31.48
CA VAL A 137 -4.78 3.65 -30.22
C VAL A 137 -5.48 2.37 -29.73
N GLU A 138 -4.73 1.35 -29.38
CA GLU A 138 -5.17 0.21 -28.57
C GLU A 138 -4.64 0.42 -27.15
N SER A 139 -5.51 0.30 -26.14
CA SER A 139 -5.12 0.39 -24.74
C SER A 139 -4.03 -0.65 -24.44
N ASP A 140 -2.81 -0.17 -24.15
CA ASP A 140 -1.73 -1.07 -23.79
C ASP A 140 -1.89 -1.51 -22.32
N LYS A 141 -1.80 -2.82 -22.10
CA LYS A 141 -1.97 -3.44 -20.79
C LYS A 141 -0.75 -4.22 -20.40
N GLN A 142 -0.11 -3.78 -19.34
CA GLN A 142 0.98 -4.52 -18.73
C GLN A 142 0.52 -5.18 -17.42
N ARG A 143 1.08 -6.34 -17.11
CA ARG A 143 0.74 -7.11 -15.92
C ARG A 143 1.97 -7.75 -15.33
N GLY A 144 2.02 -7.82 -14.02
CA GLY A 144 3.12 -8.46 -13.33
C GLY A 144 2.82 -8.77 -11.88
N TYR A 145 3.88 -9.12 -11.17
CA TYR A 145 3.85 -9.36 -9.74
C TYR A 145 4.99 -8.58 -9.11
N GLU A 146 4.73 -8.07 -7.89
CA GLU A 146 5.74 -7.37 -7.10
C GLU A 146 5.73 -7.83 -5.65
N TYR A 147 6.82 -7.58 -4.97
CA TYR A 147 6.89 -7.62 -3.51
C TYR A 147 6.85 -6.19 -2.99
N PHE A 148 6.09 -5.98 -1.95
CA PHE A 148 5.98 -4.68 -1.30
C PHE A 148 6.17 -4.80 0.21
N TRP A 149 6.52 -3.69 0.83
CA TRP A 149 6.40 -3.50 2.26
C TRP A 149 5.44 -2.34 2.53
N GLU A 150 4.76 -2.42 3.66
CA GLU A 150 3.84 -1.37 4.12
C GLU A 150 4.01 -1.18 5.62
N LEU A 151 3.96 0.06 6.07
CA LEU A 151 3.89 0.43 7.47
C LEU A 151 2.58 1.18 7.69
N THR A 152 1.72 0.62 8.54
CA THR A 152 0.49 1.28 8.98
C THR A 152 0.67 1.77 10.40
N PHE A 153 0.27 3.02 10.68
CA PHE A 153 0.20 3.60 12.00
C PHE A 153 -1.26 4.01 12.25
N GLY A 154 -1.86 3.56 13.36
CA GLY A 154 -3.26 3.78 13.62
C GLY A 154 -3.58 4.00 15.09
N LYS A 155 -4.79 4.51 15.33
CA LYS A 155 -5.37 4.68 16.66
C LYS A 155 -6.74 4.04 16.71
N ARG A 156 -6.96 3.15 17.67
CA ARG A 156 -8.26 2.59 17.99
C ARG A 156 -9.14 3.70 18.61
N ILE A 157 -10.26 3.98 17.97
CA ILE A 157 -11.22 5.02 18.39
C ILE A 157 -12.27 4.41 19.33
N ASN A 158 -12.67 3.17 19.02
CA ASN A 158 -13.57 2.36 19.85
C ASN A 158 -13.29 0.87 19.56
N ASP A 159 -14.08 -0.03 20.15
CA ASP A 159 -13.87 -1.48 20.05
C ASP A 159 -14.01 -2.02 18.61
N VAL A 160 -14.65 -1.26 17.71
CA VAL A 160 -14.96 -1.69 16.35
C VAL A 160 -14.13 -0.93 15.32
N MET A 161 -13.60 0.28 15.63
CA MET A 161 -13.03 1.16 14.62
C MET A 161 -11.67 1.72 15.03
N SER A 162 -10.74 1.67 14.07
CA SER A 162 -9.45 2.38 14.12
C SER A 162 -9.29 3.30 12.93
N LEU A 163 -8.58 4.42 13.13
CA LEU A 163 -8.20 5.38 12.08
C LEU A 163 -6.69 5.49 12.03
N GLY A 164 -6.14 5.64 10.83
CA GLY A 164 -4.70 5.74 10.70
C GLY A 164 -4.23 6.13 9.31
N GLY A 165 -2.94 6.00 9.11
CA GLY A 165 -2.28 6.19 7.83
C GLY A 165 -1.34 5.04 7.51
N SER A 166 -1.09 4.81 6.24
CA SER A 166 -0.11 3.83 5.79
C SER A 166 0.85 4.43 4.78
N VAL A 167 2.06 3.90 4.77
CA VAL A 167 3.08 4.15 3.74
C VAL A 167 3.45 2.81 3.16
N ARG A 168 3.36 2.69 1.83
CA ARG A 168 3.75 1.49 1.09
C ARG A 168 4.85 1.82 0.09
N SER A 169 5.74 0.88 -0.16
CA SER A 169 6.73 0.93 -1.24
C SER A 169 6.89 -0.45 -1.86
N GLY A 170 7.00 -0.48 -3.17
CA GLY A 170 7.23 -1.68 -3.98
C GLY A 170 8.10 -1.36 -5.18
N SER A 171 8.79 -2.38 -5.70
CA SER A 171 9.58 -2.29 -6.94
C SER A 171 8.90 -3.13 -8.00
N TYR A 172 8.49 -2.48 -9.07
CA TYR A 172 7.79 -3.07 -10.22
C TYR A 172 8.76 -3.28 -11.38
N ASP A 173 8.37 -4.09 -12.36
CA ASP A 173 9.15 -4.27 -13.59
C ASP A 173 9.29 -2.96 -14.40
N PHE A 174 8.35 -2.02 -14.20
CA PHE A 174 8.36 -0.72 -14.87
C PHE A 174 9.03 0.40 -14.05
N GLY A 175 9.40 0.16 -12.79
CA GLY A 175 10.03 1.13 -11.90
C GLY A 175 9.58 1.01 -10.43
N ASP A 176 9.87 2.01 -9.63
CA ASP A 176 9.51 2.04 -8.21
C ASP A 176 8.18 2.75 -8.00
N ALA A 177 7.36 2.23 -7.08
CA ALA A 177 6.15 2.91 -6.66
C ALA A 177 6.09 3.05 -5.14
N GLY A 178 5.60 4.21 -4.71
CA GLY A 178 5.30 4.51 -3.33
C GLY A 178 3.89 5.03 -3.17
N SER A 179 3.26 4.78 -2.02
CA SER A 179 1.96 5.39 -1.71
C SER A 179 1.85 5.76 -0.25
N VAL A 180 1.03 6.79 0.00
CA VAL A 180 0.59 7.20 1.33
C VAL A 180 -0.93 7.20 1.32
N ALA A 181 -1.54 6.53 2.29
CA ALA A 181 -2.99 6.43 2.37
C ALA A 181 -3.50 6.69 3.79
N PHE A 182 -4.68 7.28 3.87
CA PHE A 182 -5.53 7.22 5.05
C PHE A 182 -6.21 5.85 5.09
N VAL A 183 -6.24 5.22 6.25
CA VAL A 183 -6.82 3.89 6.48
C VAL A 183 -7.83 3.96 7.60
N MET A 184 -9.01 3.43 7.35
CA MET A 184 -10.02 3.18 8.37
C MET A 184 -10.17 1.67 8.51
N THR A 185 -10.06 1.13 9.72
CA THR A 185 -10.19 -0.31 9.97
C THR A 185 -11.38 -0.58 10.85
N PHE A 186 -12.26 -1.47 10.43
CA PHE A 186 -13.36 -2.01 11.21
C PHE A 186 -13.01 -3.43 11.65
N SER A 187 -13.11 -3.70 12.95
CA SER A 187 -12.84 -5.01 13.59
C SER A 187 -14.15 -5.64 14.11
N PHE A 188 -14.30 -6.96 13.91
CA PHE A 188 -15.50 -7.72 14.28
C PHE A 188 -15.15 -9.02 15.00
#